data_7f729be19e35221e97a44f120602d029
#
_entry.id   7f729be19e35221e97a44f120602d029
#
_cell.length_a   1.000
_cell.length_b   1.000
_cell.length_c   1.000
_cell.angle_alpha   90.00
_cell.angle_beta   90.00
_cell.angle_gamma   90.00
#
_symmetry.space_group_name_H-M   'P 1'
#
loop_
_entity.id
_entity.type
_entity.pdbx_description
1 polymer ?
#
loop_
_entity_poly.entity_id
_entity_poly.type
_entity_poly.pdbx_seq_one_letter_code
_entity_poly.pdbx_strand_id
1 'polypeptide(L)'
;MKTIDISWRRYILPNIHNEGWKFVGIFAAITALLAMIWQPLGWIGLVLTVWCFYFFRDPERVTPDKPDLVVSPADGTVQMITKVKAPEELGLGDAKFTRVSVFMSVFNVHVNRAPAEGKILKSVYVPGKFLNATLDKASKDNERQILAMKTKGGKTLCFVQIAGLVARRILCEATEGMEYKAGERFGLIRFGSRLDAVSYTHLRAHETLSDL
;
A
#
# COMPACT_ATOMS: atom_id res chain seq x y z
N MET A 1 -19.46 0.82 -21.10
CA MET A 1 -19.88 0.40 -19.74
C MET A 1 -19.35 -1.01 -19.52
N LYS A 2 -18.26 -1.20 -18.76
CA LYS A 2 -17.75 -2.53 -18.45
C LYS A 2 -18.70 -3.18 -17.46
N THR A 3 -19.34 -4.26 -17.85
CA THR A 3 -20.15 -5.11 -16.96
C THR A 3 -19.27 -5.61 -15.83
N ILE A 4 -19.62 -5.26 -14.61
CA ILE A 4 -18.95 -5.80 -13.41
C ILE A 4 -19.39 -7.26 -13.31
N ASP A 5 -18.49 -8.18 -13.59
CA ASP A 5 -18.73 -9.60 -13.40
C ASP A 5 -18.73 -9.89 -11.88
N ILE A 6 -19.94 -9.96 -11.34
CA ILE A 6 -20.20 -10.25 -9.92
C ILE A 6 -20.07 -11.75 -9.69
N SER A 7 -18.92 -12.32 -10.00
CA SER A 7 -18.63 -13.70 -9.66
C SER A 7 -18.24 -13.77 -8.18
N TRP A 8 -19.08 -14.40 -7.34
CA TRP A 8 -18.83 -14.64 -5.91
C TRP A 8 -17.44 -15.29 -5.64
N ARG A 9 -16.92 -16.05 -6.61
CA ARG A 9 -15.58 -16.65 -6.55
C ARG A 9 -14.47 -15.61 -6.41
N ARG A 10 -14.59 -14.43 -7.03
CA ARG A 10 -13.60 -13.33 -6.92
C ARG A 10 -13.56 -12.71 -5.53
N TYR A 11 -14.66 -12.78 -4.77
CA TYR A 11 -14.72 -12.28 -3.41
C TYR A 11 -14.15 -13.27 -2.39
N ILE A 12 -14.37 -14.59 -2.61
CA ILE A 12 -13.92 -15.63 -1.68
C ILE A 12 -12.48 -16.05 -1.95
N LEU A 13 -12.07 -16.11 -3.23
CA LEU A 13 -10.71 -16.47 -3.66
C LEU A 13 -10.11 -15.32 -4.49
N PRO A 14 -9.71 -14.22 -3.84
CA PRO A 14 -9.07 -13.12 -4.54
C PRO A 14 -7.73 -13.59 -5.13
N ASN A 15 -7.32 -12.96 -6.22
CA ASN A 15 -5.97 -13.15 -6.74
C ASN A 15 -4.94 -12.86 -5.62
N ILE A 16 -3.84 -13.59 -5.63
CA ILE A 16 -2.74 -13.39 -4.69
C ILE A 16 -1.59 -12.75 -5.44
N HIS A 17 -0.98 -11.77 -4.79
CA HIS A 17 0.25 -11.16 -5.27
C HIS A 17 1.37 -12.22 -5.36
N ASN A 18 2.19 -12.19 -6.41
CA ASN A 18 3.23 -13.20 -6.68
C ASN A 18 4.18 -13.42 -5.49
N GLU A 19 4.50 -12.36 -4.76
CA GLU A 19 5.33 -12.44 -3.55
C GLU A 19 4.69 -13.27 -2.44
N GLY A 20 3.37 -13.38 -2.40
CA GLY A 20 2.62 -14.11 -1.38
C GLY A 20 2.84 -15.63 -1.44
N TRP A 21 3.01 -16.19 -2.63
CA TRP A 21 3.10 -17.64 -2.80
C TRP A 21 4.28 -18.26 -2.04
N LYS A 22 5.41 -17.57 -1.96
CA LYS A 22 6.59 -18.01 -1.19
C LYS A 22 6.26 -18.14 0.30
N PHE A 23 5.55 -17.13 0.85
CA PHE A 23 5.17 -17.13 2.26
C PHE A 23 4.09 -18.16 2.55
N VAL A 24 3.06 -18.26 1.72
CA VAL A 24 2.02 -19.28 1.86
C VAL A 24 2.63 -20.69 1.84
N GLY A 25 3.58 -20.96 0.94
CA GLY A 25 4.30 -22.23 0.88
C GLY A 25 5.10 -22.51 2.16
N ILE A 26 5.82 -21.52 2.69
CA ILE A 26 6.58 -21.64 3.95
C ILE A 26 5.63 -21.91 5.13
N PHE A 27 4.54 -21.15 5.25
CA PHE A 27 3.56 -21.34 6.31
C PHE A 27 2.89 -22.71 6.22
N ALA A 28 2.54 -23.18 5.02
CA ALA A 28 1.97 -24.51 4.82
C ALA A 28 2.94 -25.63 5.22
N ALA A 29 4.22 -25.52 4.85
CA ALA A 29 5.25 -26.49 5.24
C ALA A 29 5.44 -26.53 6.76
N ILE A 30 5.53 -25.36 7.42
CA ILE A 30 5.61 -25.29 8.88
C ILE A 30 4.36 -25.89 9.54
N THR A 31 3.18 -25.59 9.00
CA THR A 31 1.91 -26.15 9.48
C THR A 31 1.91 -27.67 9.44
N ALA A 32 2.38 -28.27 8.33
CA ALA A 32 2.48 -29.72 8.20
C ALA A 32 3.43 -30.33 9.25
N LEU A 33 4.59 -29.73 9.47
CA LEU A 33 5.53 -30.16 10.51
C LEU A 33 4.93 -30.06 11.91
N LEU A 34 4.26 -28.95 12.23
CA LEU A 34 3.61 -28.76 13.53
C LEU A 34 2.49 -29.74 13.77
N ALA A 35 1.70 -30.08 12.73
CA ALA A 35 0.63 -31.07 12.82
C ALA A 35 1.17 -32.48 13.10
N MET A 36 2.37 -32.82 12.63
CA MET A 36 3.03 -34.11 12.93
C MET A 36 3.47 -34.21 14.39
N ILE A 37 3.80 -33.08 15.04
CA ILE A 37 4.23 -33.04 16.44
C ILE A 37 3.01 -33.10 17.37
N TRP A 38 2.01 -32.25 17.09
CA TRP A 38 0.80 -32.15 17.89
C TRP A 38 -0.35 -31.53 17.10
N GLN A 39 -1.45 -32.25 16.98
CA GLN A 39 -2.60 -31.86 16.15
C GLN A 39 -3.11 -30.44 16.42
N PRO A 40 -3.27 -29.94 17.67
CA PRO A 40 -3.70 -28.56 17.90
C PRO A 40 -2.76 -27.51 17.33
N LEU A 41 -1.44 -27.74 17.30
CA LEU A 41 -0.46 -26.84 16.65
C LEU A 41 -0.71 -26.80 15.13
N GLY A 42 -1.09 -27.92 14.54
CA GLY A 42 -1.49 -27.96 13.14
C GLY A 42 -2.68 -27.06 12.82
N TRP A 43 -3.71 -27.03 13.68
CA TRP A 43 -4.84 -26.13 13.51
C TRP A 43 -4.47 -24.67 13.62
N ILE A 44 -3.60 -24.28 14.57
CA ILE A 44 -3.07 -22.92 14.68
C ILE A 44 -2.30 -22.56 13.41
N GLY A 45 -1.43 -23.46 12.95
CA GLY A 45 -0.67 -23.28 11.72
C GLY A 45 -1.58 -23.09 10.50
N LEU A 46 -2.67 -23.85 10.40
CA LEU A 46 -3.65 -23.72 9.32
C LEU A 46 -4.30 -22.32 9.32
N VAL A 47 -4.75 -21.84 10.47
CA VAL A 47 -5.32 -20.49 10.61
C VAL A 47 -4.31 -19.42 10.16
N LEU A 48 -3.05 -19.55 10.57
CA LEU A 48 -1.98 -18.62 10.16
C LEU A 48 -1.67 -18.71 8.67
N THR A 49 -1.72 -19.90 8.07
CA THR A 49 -1.54 -20.10 6.63
C THR A 49 -2.67 -19.43 5.83
N VAL A 50 -3.92 -19.61 6.26
CA VAL A 50 -5.08 -18.97 5.64
C VAL A 50 -4.99 -17.45 5.80
N TRP A 51 -4.59 -16.95 6.98
CA TRP A 51 -4.37 -15.52 7.18
C TRP A 51 -3.25 -14.99 6.26
N CYS A 52 -2.14 -15.70 6.12
CA CYS A 52 -1.05 -15.33 5.22
C CYS A 52 -1.54 -15.24 3.77
N PHE A 53 -2.34 -16.21 3.32
CA PHE A 53 -2.99 -16.19 2.01
C PHE A 53 -3.85 -14.93 1.84
N TYR A 54 -4.69 -14.61 2.82
CA TYR A 54 -5.55 -13.44 2.82
C TYR A 54 -4.79 -12.12 2.87
N PHE A 55 -3.66 -12.08 3.57
CA PHE A 55 -2.78 -10.91 3.66
C PHE A 55 -2.24 -10.50 2.29
N PHE A 56 -1.83 -11.47 1.47
CA PHE A 56 -1.27 -11.21 0.14
C PHE A 56 -2.32 -11.12 -0.97
N ARG A 57 -3.61 -11.02 -0.63
CA ARG A 57 -4.66 -10.87 -1.64
C ARG A 57 -4.48 -9.58 -2.44
N ASP A 58 -4.75 -9.67 -3.73
CA ASP A 58 -4.68 -8.56 -4.67
C ASP A 58 -5.97 -8.47 -5.50
N PRO A 59 -7.06 -8.00 -4.88
CA PRO A 59 -8.34 -7.85 -5.57
C PRO A 59 -8.24 -6.77 -6.64
N GLU A 60 -9.00 -6.93 -7.73
CA GLU A 60 -9.17 -5.86 -8.70
C GLU A 60 -9.93 -4.69 -8.09
N ARG A 61 -9.53 -3.46 -8.44
CA ARG A 61 -10.19 -2.22 -8.00
C ARG A 61 -10.67 -1.47 -9.21
N VAL A 62 -11.89 -0.96 -9.14
CA VAL A 62 -12.45 -0.07 -10.18
C VAL A 62 -12.08 1.36 -9.80
N THR A 63 -11.20 1.95 -10.59
CA THR A 63 -10.78 3.34 -10.39
C THR A 63 -11.77 4.27 -11.11
N PRO A 64 -12.30 5.31 -10.44
CA PRO A 64 -13.15 6.29 -11.09
C PRO A 64 -12.42 7.03 -12.22
N ASP A 65 -13.02 7.10 -13.39
CA ASP A 65 -12.49 7.84 -14.53
C ASP A 65 -12.94 9.31 -14.44
N LYS A 66 -12.28 10.06 -13.55
CA LYS A 66 -12.51 11.51 -13.40
C LYS A 66 -11.16 12.23 -13.48
N PRO A 67 -11.05 13.26 -14.34
CA PRO A 67 -9.83 14.06 -14.40
C PRO A 67 -9.60 14.74 -13.05
N ASP A 68 -8.33 14.93 -12.69
CA ASP A 68 -7.88 15.57 -11.43
C ASP A 68 -8.26 14.87 -10.12
N LEU A 69 -8.85 13.68 -10.17
CA LEU A 69 -9.10 12.88 -8.97
C LEU A 69 -7.81 12.19 -8.50
N VAL A 70 -7.53 12.32 -7.22
CA VAL A 70 -6.47 11.57 -6.54
C VAL A 70 -7.15 10.45 -5.74
N VAL A 71 -6.91 9.20 -6.14
CA VAL A 71 -7.45 8.02 -5.45
C VAL A 71 -6.53 7.60 -4.31
N SER A 72 -7.07 6.89 -3.33
CA SER A 72 -6.25 6.35 -2.24
C SER A 72 -5.21 5.37 -2.81
N PRO A 73 -3.93 5.57 -2.49
CA PRO A 73 -2.86 4.68 -2.96
C PRO A 73 -2.78 3.36 -2.17
N ALA A 74 -3.59 3.19 -1.14
CA ALA A 74 -3.64 1.99 -0.31
C ALA A 74 -5.04 1.77 0.26
N ASP A 75 -5.37 0.51 0.53
CA ASP A 75 -6.55 0.12 1.31
C ASP A 75 -6.22 0.27 2.81
N GLY A 76 -7.02 1.03 3.55
CA GLY A 76 -6.76 1.23 4.97
C GLY A 76 -7.60 2.35 5.56
N THR A 77 -7.25 2.76 6.77
CA THR A 77 -7.93 3.82 7.50
C THR A 77 -7.13 5.12 7.42
N VAL A 78 -7.79 6.22 7.06
CA VAL A 78 -7.17 7.55 7.13
C VAL A 78 -6.94 7.91 8.60
N GLN A 79 -5.67 7.99 9.00
CA GLN A 79 -5.30 8.33 10.36
C GLN A 79 -5.11 9.82 10.58
N MET A 80 -4.59 10.50 9.55
CA MET A 80 -4.16 11.87 9.72
C MET A 80 -4.26 12.65 8.40
N ILE A 81 -4.74 13.88 8.49
CA ILE A 81 -4.68 14.87 7.42
C ILE A 81 -3.98 16.10 7.98
N THR A 82 -2.78 16.39 7.49
CA THR A 82 -1.96 17.50 8.01
C THR A 82 -1.29 18.29 6.90
N LYS A 83 -0.95 19.54 7.17
CA LYS A 83 -0.11 20.35 6.30
C LYS A 83 1.35 20.11 6.63
N VAL A 84 2.12 19.68 5.66
CA VAL A 84 3.55 19.36 5.81
C VAL A 84 4.36 20.00 4.67
N LYS A 85 5.66 20.08 4.85
CA LYS A 85 6.59 20.32 3.75
C LYS A 85 6.76 19.01 2.95
N ALA A 86 7.10 19.13 1.69
CA ALA A 86 7.49 17.94 0.91
C ALA A 86 8.71 17.26 1.55
N PRO A 87 8.89 15.95 1.34
CA PRO A 87 10.14 15.30 1.70
C PRO A 87 11.35 16.01 1.08
N GLU A 88 12.37 16.28 1.90
CA GLU A 88 13.56 17.02 1.49
C GLU A 88 14.30 16.32 0.34
N GLU A 89 14.24 15.00 0.32
CA GLU A 89 14.85 14.14 -0.70
C GLU A 89 14.33 14.40 -2.11
N LEU A 90 13.15 15.00 -2.23
CA LEU A 90 12.56 15.33 -3.53
C LEU A 90 13.03 16.69 -4.08
N GLY A 91 13.54 17.58 -3.21
CA GLY A 91 14.01 18.90 -3.64
C GLY A 91 12.89 19.84 -4.12
N LEU A 92 11.67 19.70 -3.61
CA LEU A 92 10.50 20.49 -4.04
C LEU A 92 10.35 21.83 -3.30
N GLY A 93 11.36 22.24 -2.52
CA GLY A 93 11.38 23.49 -1.77
C GLY A 93 10.45 23.50 -0.57
N ASP A 94 10.17 24.72 -0.04
CA ASP A 94 9.41 24.93 1.20
C ASP A 94 7.88 25.02 1.03
N ALA A 95 7.37 24.65 -0.13
CA ALA A 95 5.93 24.69 -0.37
C ALA A 95 5.18 23.77 0.61
N LYS A 96 4.04 24.26 1.08
CA LYS A 96 3.16 23.51 1.98
C LYS A 96 2.23 22.58 1.17
N PHE A 97 2.22 21.35 1.54
CA PHE A 97 1.38 20.29 0.97
C PHE A 97 0.36 19.78 1.99
N THR A 98 -0.71 19.21 1.52
CA THR A 98 -1.61 18.42 2.36
C THR A 98 -1.15 16.96 2.30
N ARG A 99 -0.83 16.39 3.46
CA ARG A 99 -0.53 14.96 3.61
C ARG A 99 -1.76 14.24 4.13
N VAL A 100 -2.16 13.18 3.46
CA VAL A 100 -3.14 12.20 3.90
C VAL A 100 -2.40 10.91 4.21
N SER A 101 -2.44 10.49 5.46
CA SER A 101 -1.78 9.27 5.94
C SER A 101 -2.79 8.14 6.05
N VAL A 102 -2.58 7.06 5.31
CA VAL A 102 -3.43 5.86 5.31
C VAL A 102 -2.70 4.73 6.00
N PHE A 103 -3.24 4.24 7.09
CA PHE A 103 -2.72 3.10 7.83
C PHE A 103 -3.33 1.80 7.32
N MET A 104 -2.48 0.83 7.04
CA MET A 104 -2.86 -0.51 6.63
C MET A 104 -2.66 -1.47 7.79
N SER A 105 -3.77 -1.96 8.37
CA SER A 105 -3.71 -3.03 9.38
C SER A 105 -3.33 -4.34 8.72
N VAL A 106 -2.91 -5.32 9.50
CA VAL A 106 -2.54 -6.67 9.00
C VAL A 106 -3.69 -7.45 8.34
N PHE A 107 -4.90 -6.91 8.35
CA PHE A 107 -6.08 -7.46 7.69
C PHE A 107 -6.45 -6.72 6.38
N ASN A 108 -5.84 -5.59 6.11
CA ASN A 108 -6.06 -4.83 4.87
C ASN A 108 -5.28 -5.41 3.69
N VAL A 109 -5.61 -4.98 2.49
CA VAL A 109 -4.80 -5.25 1.29
C VAL A 109 -3.54 -4.38 1.32
N HIS A 110 -2.38 -4.99 1.14
CA HIS A 110 -1.10 -4.29 1.22
C HIS A 110 -0.48 -3.93 -0.13
N VAL A 111 -1.19 -4.25 -1.22
CA VAL A 111 -0.81 -3.80 -2.57
C VAL A 111 -1.06 -2.31 -2.69
N ASN A 112 -0.04 -1.58 -3.12
CA ASN A 112 -0.09 -0.13 -3.29
C ASN A 112 -0.33 0.22 -4.76
N ARG A 113 -1.13 1.28 -4.97
CA ARG A 113 -1.60 1.68 -6.29
C ARG A 113 -1.31 3.14 -6.56
N ALA A 114 -1.02 3.47 -7.82
CA ALA A 114 -0.78 4.84 -8.26
C ALA A 114 -1.99 5.73 -7.95
N PRO A 115 -1.81 6.83 -7.24
CA PRO A 115 -2.90 7.68 -6.81
C PRO A 115 -3.52 8.54 -7.94
N ALA A 116 -2.82 8.66 -9.05
CA ALA A 116 -3.29 9.40 -10.23
C ALA A 116 -2.61 8.85 -11.50
N GLU A 117 -3.12 9.24 -12.67
CA GLU A 117 -2.43 9.02 -13.94
C GLU A 117 -1.28 10.01 -14.07
N GLY A 118 -0.08 9.49 -14.38
CA GLY A 118 1.10 10.34 -14.53
C GLY A 118 2.41 9.58 -14.64
N LYS A 119 3.49 10.38 -14.71
CA LYS A 119 4.86 9.89 -14.86
C LYS A 119 5.65 10.06 -13.58
N ILE A 120 6.41 9.05 -13.18
CA ILE A 120 7.31 9.10 -12.04
C ILE A 120 8.50 10.01 -12.38
N LEU A 121 8.66 11.07 -11.60
CA LEU A 121 9.77 12.02 -11.72
C LEU A 121 10.98 11.59 -10.91
N LYS A 122 10.73 11.01 -9.73
CA LYS A 122 11.77 10.62 -8.80
C LYS A 122 11.34 9.45 -7.95
N SER A 123 12.26 8.52 -7.68
CA SER A 123 12.05 7.33 -6.84
C SER A 123 13.25 7.21 -5.91
N VAL A 124 13.05 7.44 -4.61
CA VAL A 124 14.13 7.50 -3.61
C VAL A 124 13.85 6.53 -2.48
N TYR A 125 14.75 5.59 -2.28
CA TYR A 125 14.74 4.70 -1.12
C TYR A 125 15.56 5.31 0.02
N VAL A 126 14.98 5.37 1.20
CA VAL A 126 15.63 5.87 2.40
C VAL A 126 15.63 4.75 3.45
N PRO A 127 16.80 4.20 3.80
CA PRO A 127 16.90 3.23 4.88
C PRO A 127 16.51 3.88 6.22
N GLY A 128 15.94 3.10 7.14
CA GLY A 128 15.50 3.65 8.42
C GLY A 128 15.18 2.58 9.44
N LYS A 129 14.48 3.00 10.50
CA LYS A 129 14.01 2.15 11.58
C LYS A 129 12.69 1.47 11.20
N PHE A 130 12.19 0.60 12.08
CA PHE A 130 10.90 -0.06 11.98
C PHE A 130 10.06 0.25 13.22
N LEU A 131 9.76 1.54 13.42
CA LEU A 131 8.88 1.99 14.48
C LEU A 131 7.42 1.72 14.11
N ASN A 132 6.52 1.78 15.11
CA ASN A 132 5.10 1.67 14.84
C ASN A 132 4.66 2.75 13.82
N ALA A 133 4.08 2.30 12.70
CA ALA A 133 3.70 3.18 11.59
C ALA A 133 2.59 4.19 11.96
N THR A 134 1.87 3.99 13.08
CA THR A 134 0.87 4.94 13.57
C THR A 134 1.49 6.23 14.13
N LEU A 135 2.77 6.19 14.51
CA LEU A 135 3.45 7.35 15.05
C LEU A 135 3.82 8.34 13.95
N ASP A 136 3.66 9.64 14.20
CA ASP A 136 4.05 10.67 13.22
C ASP A 136 5.57 10.64 12.92
N LYS A 137 6.39 10.30 13.91
CA LYS A 137 7.85 10.09 13.76
C LYS A 137 8.21 9.02 12.72
N ALA A 138 7.33 8.04 12.49
CA ALA A 138 7.55 7.00 11.49
C ALA A 138 7.74 7.57 10.07
N SER A 139 7.15 8.72 9.75
CA SER A 139 7.35 9.41 8.46
C SER A 139 8.80 9.84 8.22
N LYS A 140 9.58 10.05 9.28
CA LYS A 140 10.98 10.53 9.18
C LYS A 140 11.99 9.44 9.51
N ASP A 141 11.71 8.61 10.51
CA ASP A 141 12.68 7.69 11.09
C ASP A 141 12.63 6.29 10.47
N ASN A 142 11.47 5.88 9.92
CA ASN A 142 11.33 4.54 9.36
C ASN A 142 11.89 4.42 7.95
N GLU A 143 12.21 3.16 7.59
CA GLU A 143 12.48 2.78 6.20
C GLU A 143 11.30 3.23 5.33
N ARG A 144 11.60 3.93 4.24
CA ARG A 144 10.60 4.50 3.36
C ARG A 144 11.04 4.54 1.90
N GLN A 145 10.08 4.43 1.03
CA GLN A 145 10.22 4.64 -0.41
C GLN A 145 9.42 5.89 -0.79
N ILE A 146 10.09 6.89 -1.30
CA ILE A 146 9.53 8.19 -1.63
C ILE A 146 9.41 8.28 -3.15
N LEU A 147 8.21 8.60 -3.64
CA LEU A 147 7.91 8.73 -5.05
C LEU A 147 7.34 10.13 -5.33
N ALA A 148 7.87 10.79 -6.35
CA ALA A 148 7.29 11.99 -6.93
C ALA A 148 6.75 11.67 -8.31
N MET A 149 5.50 12.07 -8.58
CA MET A 149 4.81 11.86 -9.84
C MET A 149 4.34 13.20 -10.41
N LYS A 150 4.53 13.42 -11.69
CA LYS A 150 3.85 14.48 -12.43
C LYS A 150 2.58 13.91 -13.03
N THR A 151 1.43 14.37 -12.54
CA THR A 151 0.13 13.93 -13.04
C THR A 151 -0.09 14.42 -14.48
N LYS A 152 -0.99 13.79 -15.20
CA LYS A 152 -1.42 14.22 -16.55
C LYS A 152 -1.92 15.65 -16.57
N GLY A 153 -2.56 16.12 -15.47
CA GLY A 153 -2.97 17.52 -15.27
C GLY A 153 -1.82 18.48 -14.92
N GLY A 154 -0.56 18.04 -14.98
CA GLY A 154 0.64 18.88 -14.76
C GLY A 154 0.99 19.14 -13.29
N LYS A 155 0.20 18.64 -12.34
CA LYS A 155 0.45 18.80 -10.89
C LYS A 155 1.48 17.79 -10.40
N THR A 156 2.28 18.17 -9.40
CA THR A 156 3.19 17.25 -8.73
C THR A 156 2.49 16.62 -7.52
N LEU A 157 2.52 15.31 -7.45
CA LEU A 157 2.00 14.50 -6.35
C LEU A 157 3.15 13.67 -5.78
N CYS A 158 3.27 13.62 -4.46
CA CYS A 158 4.23 12.76 -3.79
C CYS A 158 3.48 11.68 -3.01
N PHE A 159 4.02 10.47 -2.96
CA PHE A 159 3.49 9.40 -2.14
C PHE A 159 4.63 8.59 -1.56
N VAL A 160 4.49 8.19 -0.31
CA VAL A 160 5.56 7.60 0.48
C VAL A 160 5.07 6.30 1.09
N GLN A 161 5.71 5.20 0.72
CA GLN A 161 5.56 3.93 1.41
C GLN A 161 6.42 3.96 2.67
N ILE A 162 5.86 3.63 3.82
CA ILE A 162 6.54 3.67 5.12
C ILE A 162 6.39 2.30 5.78
N ALA A 163 7.51 1.66 6.06
CA ALA A 163 7.53 0.38 6.76
C ALA A 163 7.06 0.56 8.21
N GLY A 164 6.36 -0.43 8.74
CA GLY A 164 5.92 -0.47 10.13
C GLY A 164 6.78 -1.40 11.00
N LEU A 165 6.34 -1.62 12.24
CA LEU A 165 7.06 -2.41 13.25
C LEU A 165 7.35 -3.86 12.80
N VAL A 166 6.40 -4.47 12.11
CA VAL A 166 6.49 -5.85 11.62
C VAL A 166 6.93 -5.91 10.16
N ALA A 167 6.70 -4.82 9.42
CA ALA A 167 7.11 -4.66 8.03
C ALA A 167 8.64 -4.59 7.93
N ARG A 168 9.24 -5.58 7.30
CA ARG A 168 10.68 -5.61 7.11
C ARG A 168 11.12 -5.38 5.66
N ARG A 169 10.19 -5.06 4.77
CA ARG A 169 10.53 -4.78 3.37
C ARG A 169 9.42 -4.05 2.63
N ILE A 170 9.82 -2.97 2.00
CA ILE A 170 9.06 -2.27 0.98
C ILE A 170 9.44 -2.86 -0.38
N LEU A 171 8.45 -3.23 -1.17
CA LEU A 171 8.60 -3.60 -2.56
C LEU A 171 8.03 -2.46 -3.40
N CYS A 172 8.87 -1.84 -4.19
CA CYS A 172 8.48 -0.79 -5.10
C CYS A 172 9.02 -1.12 -6.50
N GLU A 173 8.13 -1.20 -7.46
CA GLU A 173 8.45 -1.44 -8.87
C GLU A 173 8.58 -0.12 -9.65
N ALA A 174 8.10 0.99 -9.02
CA ALA A 174 8.11 2.29 -9.66
C ALA A 174 9.51 2.90 -9.71
N THR A 175 10.01 3.08 -10.92
CA THR A 175 11.28 3.75 -11.21
C THR A 175 11.06 5.05 -11.97
N GLU A 176 12.07 5.93 -11.97
CA GLU A 176 12.03 7.20 -12.70
C GLU A 176 11.74 6.99 -14.19
N GLY A 177 10.86 7.80 -14.72
CA GLY A 177 10.45 7.74 -16.11
C GLY A 177 9.26 6.83 -16.41
N MET A 178 8.88 5.92 -15.52
CA MET A 178 7.72 5.06 -15.69
C MET A 178 6.41 5.86 -15.65
N GLU A 179 5.45 5.43 -16.45
CA GLU A 179 4.10 5.99 -16.51
C GLU A 179 3.11 5.00 -15.88
N TYR A 180 2.18 5.53 -15.10
CA TYR A 180 1.14 4.77 -14.41
C TYR A 180 -0.23 5.36 -14.70
N LYS A 181 -1.23 4.50 -14.82
CA LYS A 181 -2.64 4.89 -14.74
C LYS A 181 -3.08 4.98 -13.28
N ALA A 182 -4.10 5.79 -12.99
CA ALA A 182 -4.69 5.82 -11.67
C ALA A 182 -5.17 4.42 -11.25
N GLY A 183 -4.84 3.99 -10.02
CA GLY A 183 -5.16 2.66 -9.51
C GLY A 183 -4.26 1.51 -9.99
N GLU A 184 -3.28 1.77 -10.85
CA GLU A 184 -2.31 0.77 -11.29
C GLU A 184 -1.35 0.38 -10.15
N ARG A 185 -1.01 -0.90 -10.03
CA ARG A 185 -0.13 -1.42 -8.98
C ARG A 185 1.29 -0.92 -9.18
N PHE A 186 1.93 -0.43 -8.12
CA PHE A 186 3.34 0.00 -8.16
C PHE A 186 4.19 -0.65 -7.07
N GLY A 187 3.60 -1.38 -6.15
CA GLY A 187 4.35 -2.03 -5.09
C GLY A 187 3.50 -2.65 -4.01
N LEU A 188 4.18 -3.09 -2.96
CA LEU A 188 3.60 -3.77 -1.80
C LEU A 188 4.47 -3.50 -0.57
N ILE A 189 3.85 -3.36 0.61
CA ILE A 189 4.57 -3.32 1.88
C ILE A 189 4.19 -4.55 2.70
N ARG A 190 5.19 -5.33 3.16
CA ARG A 190 4.94 -6.55 3.92
C ARG A 190 4.65 -6.25 5.39
N PHE A 191 3.56 -6.79 5.94
CA PHE A 191 3.23 -6.88 7.37
C PHE A 191 3.10 -5.57 8.15
N GLY A 192 2.05 -4.80 7.85
CA GLY A 192 1.65 -3.61 8.60
C GLY A 192 2.49 -2.37 8.26
N SER A 193 1.84 -1.32 7.81
CA SER A 193 2.52 -0.20 7.19
C SER A 193 1.62 1.03 7.10
N ARG A 194 2.20 2.12 6.64
CA ARG A 194 1.49 3.36 6.32
C ARG A 194 1.88 3.84 4.93
N LEU A 195 0.94 4.43 4.25
CA LEU A 195 1.19 5.14 3.02
C LEU A 195 0.74 6.59 3.16
N ASP A 196 1.65 7.53 2.90
CA ASP A 196 1.38 8.96 2.92
C ASP A 196 1.21 9.47 1.49
N ALA A 197 0.04 10.06 1.17
CA ALA A 197 -0.18 10.82 -0.05
C ALA A 197 -0.02 12.31 0.25
N VAL A 198 0.82 13.00 -0.51
CA VAL A 198 1.20 14.40 -0.28
C VAL A 198 0.96 15.20 -1.55
N SER A 199 0.03 16.16 -1.52
CA SER A 199 -0.37 16.93 -2.69
C SER A 199 -0.52 18.43 -2.40
N TYR A 200 -0.29 19.27 -3.40
CA TYR A 200 -0.58 20.71 -3.35
C TYR A 200 -2.07 21.05 -3.25
N THR A 201 -2.97 20.14 -3.65
CA THR A 201 -4.40 20.40 -3.66
C THR A 201 -5.03 20.11 -2.31
N HIS A 202 -6.16 20.75 -2.01
CA HIS A 202 -7.02 20.38 -0.90
C HIS A 202 -7.59 18.97 -1.16
N LEU A 203 -6.87 17.94 -0.71
CA LEU A 203 -7.38 16.59 -0.72
C LEU A 203 -8.52 16.53 0.31
N ARG A 204 -9.74 16.27 -0.14
CA ARG A 204 -10.80 15.78 0.73
C ARG A 204 -10.67 14.26 0.75
N ALA A 205 -10.38 13.68 1.91
CA ALA A 205 -10.56 12.26 2.10
C ALA A 205 -12.06 11.99 2.05
N HIS A 206 -12.55 11.48 0.93
CA HIS A 206 -13.78 10.71 0.98
C HIS A 206 -13.43 9.37 1.61
N GLU A 207 -14.13 9.02 2.68
CA GLU A 207 -14.02 7.72 3.31
C GLU A 207 -14.09 6.66 2.22
N THR A 208 -13.16 5.74 2.31
CA THR A 208 -12.94 4.71 1.30
C THR A 208 -14.20 3.88 1.14
N LEU A 209 -14.51 3.53 -0.10
CA LEU A 209 -15.49 2.53 -0.53
C LEU A 209 -15.21 1.12 0.08
N SER A 210 -15.01 1.06 1.39
CA SER A 210 -14.99 -0.20 2.13
C SER A 210 -16.39 -0.62 2.61
N ASP A 211 -17.41 0.21 2.35
CA ASP A 211 -18.79 0.01 2.82
C ASP A 211 -19.77 -0.27 1.65
N LEU A 212 -19.28 -0.87 0.56
CA LEU A 212 -20.15 -1.43 -0.49
C LEU A 212 -19.83 -2.89 -0.74
#